data_fdfd2aefd143c5f72b9e42fa5333adcd
#
_entry.id   fdfd2aefd143c5f72b9e42fa5333adcd
#
_cell.length_a   1.000
_cell.length_b   1.000
_cell.length_c   1.000
_cell.angle_alpha   90.00
_cell.angle_beta   90.00
_cell.angle_gamma   90.00
#
_symmetry.space_group_name_H-M   'P 1'
#
loop_
_entity.id
_entity.type
_entity.pdbx_description
1 polymer ?
#
loop_
_entity_poly.entity_id
_entity_poly.type
_entity_poly.pdbx_seq_one_letter_code
_entity_poly.pdbx_strand_id
1 'polypeptide(L)'
;MKTSMKQIIITIVALVAATAARAGVITVTVSDTRYQTVTGFGAACCDGAMCPFGNDTQPVRLLYGKESKIGLNIMRMEISPNFIGDVIVPEWGNWDSPYDWNGSLPSAKIVKQRGGIVFGTPWSPPGDYKTNGTAQGGNADDQGNQRGELRKDCYEKFFPWLNTFLEWMKKKGVAVDAVSIQNEPDWWVSYSGCLYTPQQQLDLVKNYAHMLDRDTYKGVRLISAEPLGFDPKYSDPLMNDATARNQIDIIAGHLYGHPPLGNMKKAAVLAAKYGKEVWMTEHSVTDNIDRLPNWHEQLIFAEELNECMLAGCTGYIYWYMRAHWAFVGTGEAKYNPGNTKNKLLPRAYVMSHFSKHVTGSTRLGTKASVSTGTNSAFETSAYIKGDSLIVMAIDTTKNALDLKLNLPYKVKSGTHLLSTSNESLCQEQPIDISEPTNELTVPLPARSLNTYIFMIDQGSLAIEEHRSAADAGKKTYYDLSGRRLQSPRGLCIERSADGSSRKVYIDD
;
A
#
# COMPACT_ATOMS: atom_id res chain seq x y z
N MET A 1 39.36 7.44 -61.34
CA MET A 1 39.60 7.72 -59.94
C MET A 1 38.73 8.88 -59.48
N LYS A 2 37.65 8.62 -58.77
CA LYS A 2 36.82 9.65 -58.08
C LYS A 2 36.60 9.15 -56.65
N THR A 3 37.32 9.77 -55.73
CA THR A 3 37.26 9.51 -54.30
C THR A 3 36.03 10.25 -53.75
N SER A 4 35.07 9.50 -53.21
CA SER A 4 33.91 10.04 -52.51
C SER A 4 34.27 10.26 -51.06
N MET A 5 34.36 11.50 -50.63
CA MET A 5 34.39 11.90 -49.21
C MET A 5 33.00 11.78 -48.61
N LYS A 6 32.78 10.81 -47.72
CA LYS A 6 31.60 10.79 -46.82
C LYS A 6 31.82 11.80 -45.72
N GLN A 7 31.07 12.89 -45.74
CA GLN A 7 30.96 13.80 -44.62
C GLN A 7 30.16 13.13 -43.51
N ILE A 8 30.80 12.90 -42.37
CA ILE A 8 30.16 12.51 -41.11
C ILE A 8 29.64 13.79 -40.48
N ILE A 9 28.32 13.97 -40.51
CA ILE A 9 27.66 15.05 -39.77
C ILE A 9 27.51 14.54 -38.31
N ILE A 10 28.34 15.02 -37.43
CA ILE A 10 28.16 14.86 -35.97
C ILE A 10 27.16 15.92 -35.54
N THR A 11 25.92 15.51 -35.30
CA THR A 11 24.91 16.36 -34.68
C THR A 11 25.20 16.44 -33.17
N ILE A 12 25.87 17.50 -32.76
CA ILE A 12 25.99 17.86 -31.33
C ILE A 12 24.62 18.41 -30.93
N VAL A 13 23.84 17.61 -30.21
CA VAL A 13 22.67 18.10 -29.49
C VAL A 13 23.19 18.84 -28.27
N ALA A 14 23.36 20.15 -28.40
CA ALA A 14 23.59 21.02 -27.26
C ALA A 14 22.32 21.04 -26.41
N LEU A 15 22.35 20.34 -25.29
CA LEU A 15 21.33 20.45 -24.24
C LEU A 15 21.47 21.87 -23.62
N VAL A 16 20.73 22.83 -24.16
CA VAL A 16 20.58 24.13 -23.51
C VAL A 16 19.74 23.89 -22.26
N ALA A 17 20.39 23.68 -21.12
CA ALA A 17 19.76 23.80 -19.83
C ALA A 17 19.33 25.29 -19.68
N ALA A 18 18.10 25.60 -20.02
CA ALA A 18 17.50 26.87 -19.69
C ALA A 18 17.47 26.94 -18.15
N THR A 19 18.36 27.71 -17.56
CA THR A 19 18.29 28.11 -16.15
C THR A 19 17.11 29.06 -16.01
N ALA A 20 15.89 28.51 -15.99
CA ALA A 20 14.74 29.27 -15.51
C ALA A 20 15.05 29.68 -14.07
N ALA A 21 15.01 30.97 -13.78
CA ALA A 21 15.16 31.49 -12.41
C ALA A 21 14.13 30.78 -11.53
N ARG A 22 14.58 29.97 -10.55
CA ARG A 22 13.69 29.26 -9.65
C ARG A 22 13.12 30.24 -8.64
N ALA A 23 11.81 30.15 -8.40
CA ALA A 23 11.05 31.16 -7.65
C ALA A 23 11.26 31.11 -6.13
N GLY A 24 11.97 30.10 -5.61
CA GLY A 24 12.20 29.95 -4.17
C GLY A 24 12.82 28.60 -3.78
N VAL A 25 13.08 28.44 -2.48
CA VAL A 25 13.65 27.23 -1.89
C VAL A 25 12.70 26.66 -0.83
N ILE A 26 12.36 25.39 -0.94
CA ILE A 26 11.72 24.64 0.14
C ILE A 26 12.81 23.83 0.84
N THR A 27 12.88 23.90 2.18
CA THR A 27 13.78 23.06 2.97
C THR A 27 13.02 21.91 3.57
N VAL A 28 13.51 20.69 3.38
CA VAL A 28 13.00 19.48 4.03
C VAL A 28 14.10 18.90 4.90
N THR A 29 13.80 18.74 6.19
CA THR A 29 14.66 18.03 7.13
C THR A 29 14.10 16.63 7.36
N VAL A 30 14.90 15.61 7.07
CA VAL A 30 14.61 14.21 7.35
C VAL A 30 15.31 13.84 8.66
N SER A 31 14.56 13.25 9.60
CA SER A 31 15.10 12.73 10.86
C SER A 31 15.20 11.20 10.82
N ASP A 32 16.01 10.60 11.70
CA ASP A 32 16.05 9.13 11.86
C ASP A 32 14.91 8.58 12.75
N THR A 33 13.90 9.40 13.02
CA THR A 33 12.69 8.91 13.71
C THR A 33 11.97 7.90 12.79
N ARG A 34 11.83 6.66 13.27
CA ARG A 34 11.29 5.55 12.50
C ARG A 34 9.83 5.30 12.82
N TYR A 35 9.05 5.08 11.79
CA TYR A 35 7.62 4.76 11.87
C TYR A 35 7.36 3.35 11.31
N GLN A 36 6.24 3.16 10.59
CA GLN A 36 5.87 1.87 10.03
C GLN A 36 6.85 1.39 8.96
N THR A 37 6.94 0.05 8.84
CA THR A 37 7.49 -0.59 7.65
C THR A 37 6.38 -0.77 6.62
N VAL A 38 6.63 -0.38 5.38
CA VAL A 38 5.66 -0.48 4.28
C VAL A 38 5.65 -1.90 3.73
N THR A 39 4.54 -2.60 3.90
CA THR A 39 4.34 -3.96 3.38
C THR A 39 4.25 -3.97 1.87
N GLY A 40 3.56 -2.99 1.29
CA GLY A 40 3.53 -2.85 -0.16
C GLY A 40 2.32 -2.16 -0.76
N PHE A 41 2.24 -2.32 -2.08
CA PHE A 41 1.24 -1.68 -2.92
C PHE A 41 0.62 -2.71 -3.86
N GLY A 42 -0.65 -2.52 -4.17
CA GLY A 42 -1.38 -3.50 -4.94
C GLY A 42 -2.54 -2.95 -5.74
N ALA A 43 -3.27 -3.91 -6.32
CA ALA A 43 -4.52 -3.63 -7.01
C ALA A 43 -5.52 -4.77 -6.85
N ALA A 44 -6.81 -4.42 -6.94
CA ALA A 44 -7.89 -5.39 -6.91
C ALA A 44 -8.03 -6.11 -8.26
N CYS A 45 -8.30 -7.42 -8.18
CA CYS A 45 -8.63 -8.32 -9.27
C CYS A 45 -9.92 -9.06 -8.89
N CYS A 46 -11.04 -8.36 -8.94
CA CYS A 46 -12.32 -8.80 -8.37
C CYS A 46 -13.46 -8.87 -9.37
N ASP A 47 -13.30 -8.36 -10.58
CA ASP A 47 -14.37 -8.31 -11.60
C ASP A 47 -13.82 -8.69 -12.97
N GLY A 48 -14.51 -9.56 -13.70
CA GLY A 48 -14.09 -10.06 -15.00
C GLY A 48 -13.92 -9.00 -16.08
N ALA A 49 -14.67 -7.91 -16.04
CA ALA A 49 -14.54 -6.81 -16.99
C ALA A 49 -13.37 -5.88 -16.62
N MET A 50 -13.07 -5.74 -15.35
CA MET A 50 -12.13 -4.75 -14.80
C MET A 50 -10.81 -5.36 -14.36
N CYS A 51 -10.71 -6.68 -14.35
CA CYS A 51 -9.50 -7.42 -13.99
C CYS A 51 -9.12 -8.39 -15.09
N PRO A 52 -7.85 -8.79 -15.19
CA PRO A 52 -7.47 -9.89 -16.07
C PRO A 52 -8.00 -11.21 -15.51
N PHE A 53 -9.01 -11.75 -16.16
CA PHE A 53 -9.61 -13.02 -15.82
C PHE A 53 -9.17 -14.11 -16.80
N GLY A 54 -9.15 -15.35 -16.32
CA GLY A 54 -8.78 -16.49 -17.14
C GLY A 54 -7.34 -16.39 -17.67
N ASN A 55 -7.15 -16.61 -18.95
CA ASN A 55 -5.82 -16.71 -19.58
C ASN A 55 -5.18 -15.34 -19.91
N ASP A 56 -5.89 -14.21 -19.74
CA ASP A 56 -5.31 -12.88 -20.01
C ASP A 56 -4.46 -12.42 -18.83
N THR A 57 -3.27 -12.99 -18.69
CA THR A 57 -2.35 -12.70 -17.56
C THR A 57 -1.33 -11.61 -17.87
N GLN A 58 -1.36 -11.01 -19.06
CA GLN A 58 -0.40 -9.97 -19.44
C GLN A 58 -0.45 -8.75 -18.51
N PRO A 59 -1.62 -8.21 -18.11
CA PRO A 59 -1.68 -7.09 -17.18
C PRO A 59 -0.96 -7.37 -15.86
N VAL A 60 -1.13 -8.56 -15.29
CA VAL A 60 -0.46 -8.96 -14.03
C VAL A 60 1.06 -9.00 -14.21
N ARG A 61 1.53 -9.49 -15.36
CA ARG A 61 2.98 -9.54 -15.66
C ARG A 61 3.59 -8.17 -15.83
N LEU A 62 2.82 -7.18 -16.30
CA LEU A 62 3.27 -5.78 -16.41
C LEU A 62 3.38 -5.08 -15.06
N LEU A 63 2.55 -5.46 -14.09
CA LEU A 63 2.38 -4.75 -12.83
C LEU A 63 3.18 -5.34 -11.65
N TYR A 64 3.20 -6.67 -11.52
CA TYR A 64 3.69 -7.34 -10.32
C TYR A 64 5.13 -7.83 -10.41
N GLY A 65 5.81 -7.82 -9.25
CA GLY A 65 7.16 -8.33 -9.09
C GLY A 65 8.25 -7.29 -9.33
N LYS A 66 9.44 -7.56 -8.81
CA LYS A 66 10.60 -6.65 -8.88
C LYS A 66 11.07 -6.40 -10.32
N GLU A 67 10.86 -7.37 -11.21
CA GLU A 67 11.20 -7.30 -12.63
C GLU A 67 10.23 -6.45 -13.46
N SER A 68 9.05 -6.15 -12.93
CA SER A 68 8.08 -5.27 -13.60
C SER A 68 8.50 -3.81 -13.49
N LYS A 69 7.99 -2.97 -14.39
CA LYS A 69 8.22 -1.52 -14.32
C LYS A 69 7.52 -0.89 -13.11
N ILE A 70 6.44 -1.50 -12.62
CA ILE A 70 5.58 -0.92 -11.61
C ILE A 70 5.90 -1.44 -10.21
N GLY A 71 6.20 -2.73 -10.07
CA GLY A 71 6.66 -3.28 -8.79
C GLY A 71 5.56 -3.52 -7.75
N LEU A 72 4.30 -3.73 -8.18
CA LEU A 72 3.24 -4.13 -7.25
C LEU A 72 3.57 -5.47 -6.61
N ASN A 73 3.12 -5.67 -5.38
CA ASN A 73 3.34 -6.91 -4.63
C ASN A 73 2.12 -7.42 -3.85
N ILE A 74 0.98 -6.72 -3.83
CA ILE A 74 -0.24 -7.16 -3.14
C ILE A 74 -1.39 -7.28 -4.16
N MET A 75 -2.05 -8.43 -4.21
CA MET A 75 -3.24 -8.64 -5.03
C MET A 75 -4.44 -8.93 -4.12
N ARG A 76 -5.51 -8.16 -4.30
CA ARG A 76 -6.82 -8.40 -3.69
C ARG A 76 -7.70 -9.15 -4.67
N MET A 77 -8.34 -10.22 -4.21
CA MET A 77 -9.33 -10.97 -5.00
C MET A 77 -10.65 -11.11 -4.23
N GLU A 78 -11.73 -11.31 -4.96
CA GLU A 78 -13.03 -11.57 -4.36
C GLU A 78 -13.13 -13.03 -3.89
N ILE A 79 -13.74 -13.24 -2.72
CA ILE A 79 -14.26 -14.54 -2.29
C ILE A 79 -15.75 -14.55 -2.63
N SER A 80 -16.08 -15.05 -3.81
CA SER A 80 -17.47 -15.15 -4.25
C SER A 80 -18.26 -16.17 -3.40
N PRO A 81 -19.46 -15.81 -2.94
CA PRO A 81 -20.31 -16.72 -2.17
C PRO A 81 -20.88 -17.87 -3.00
N ASN A 82 -20.86 -17.75 -4.33
CA ASN A 82 -21.50 -18.67 -5.26
C ASN A 82 -20.62 -19.89 -5.57
N PHE A 83 -19.42 -19.97 -4.98
CA PHE A 83 -18.49 -21.05 -5.23
C PHE A 83 -18.32 -21.90 -3.96
N ILE A 84 -18.77 -23.13 -4.03
CA ILE A 84 -18.50 -24.16 -3.02
C ILE A 84 -17.80 -25.34 -3.72
N GLY A 85 -16.47 -25.35 -3.66
CA GLY A 85 -15.66 -26.36 -4.35
C GLY A 85 -15.60 -26.12 -5.87
N ASP A 86 -15.75 -27.18 -6.67
CA ASP A 86 -15.79 -27.09 -8.13
C ASP A 86 -17.22 -26.90 -8.69
N VAL A 87 -18.19 -26.57 -7.83
CA VAL A 87 -19.60 -26.38 -8.19
C VAL A 87 -19.94 -24.89 -8.17
N ILE A 88 -20.27 -24.36 -9.34
CA ILE A 88 -20.93 -23.03 -9.47
C ILE A 88 -22.36 -23.21 -9.00
N VAL A 89 -22.79 -22.47 -7.99
CA VAL A 89 -24.18 -22.37 -7.57
C VAL A 89 -24.84 -21.23 -8.37
N PRO A 90 -25.73 -21.51 -9.33
CA PRO A 90 -26.14 -20.56 -10.36
C PRO A 90 -27.11 -19.45 -9.92
N GLU A 91 -27.47 -19.33 -8.65
CA GLU A 91 -28.74 -18.69 -8.25
C GLU A 91 -28.66 -17.19 -7.91
N TRP A 92 -27.63 -16.46 -8.28
CA TRP A 92 -27.50 -15.08 -7.79
C TRP A 92 -27.57 -14.03 -8.89
N GLY A 93 -28.82 -13.70 -9.31
CA GLY A 93 -29.16 -12.49 -10.06
C GLY A 93 -28.41 -12.26 -11.38
N ASN A 94 -29.06 -11.67 -12.34
CA ASN A 94 -28.67 -11.30 -13.72
C ASN A 94 -27.29 -10.64 -13.98
N TRP A 95 -26.22 -11.16 -13.40
CA TRP A 95 -24.86 -10.80 -13.75
C TRP A 95 -24.30 -11.88 -14.65
N ASP A 96 -24.08 -11.55 -15.92
CA ASP A 96 -23.61 -12.45 -16.99
C ASP A 96 -22.20 -13.01 -16.80
N SER A 97 -21.60 -12.85 -15.65
CA SER A 97 -20.26 -13.39 -15.35
C SER A 97 -20.30 -14.14 -14.02
N PRO A 98 -19.92 -15.43 -14.00
CA PRO A 98 -19.69 -16.13 -12.75
C PRO A 98 -18.44 -15.52 -12.10
N TYR A 99 -18.62 -14.74 -11.03
CA TYR A 99 -17.56 -14.35 -10.12
C TYR A 99 -17.05 -15.59 -9.41
N ASP A 100 -16.25 -16.38 -10.09
CA ASP A 100 -15.67 -17.59 -9.52
C ASP A 100 -14.21 -17.36 -9.14
N TRP A 101 -13.74 -18.16 -8.21
CA TRP A 101 -12.34 -18.12 -7.80
C TRP A 101 -11.40 -18.51 -8.94
N ASN A 102 -11.89 -19.21 -9.95
CA ASN A 102 -11.15 -19.62 -11.14
C ASN A 102 -10.71 -18.42 -11.98
N GLY A 103 -11.55 -17.39 -12.08
CA GLY A 103 -11.28 -16.23 -12.94
C GLY A 103 -9.99 -15.51 -12.55
N SER A 104 -9.78 -15.27 -11.27
CA SER A 104 -8.58 -14.57 -10.76
C SER A 104 -7.40 -15.51 -10.45
N LEU A 105 -7.61 -16.83 -10.44
CA LEU A 105 -6.58 -17.82 -10.11
C LEU A 105 -5.30 -17.74 -10.96
N PRO A 106 -5.33 -17.58 -12.31
CA PRO A 106 -4.11 -17.43 -13.11
C PRO A 106 -3.30 -16.20 -12.72
N SER A 107 -3.98 -15.09 -12.39
CA SER A 107 -3.36 -13.87 -11.89
C SER A 107 -2.70 -14.09 -10.52
N ALA A 108 -3.41 -14.72 -9.59
CA ALA A 108 -2.90 -15.05 -8.26
C ALA A 108 -1.65 -15.96 -8.32
N LYS A 109 -1.63 -16.94 -9.22
CA LYS A 109 -0.44 -17.79 -9.45
C LYS A 109 0.78 -16.99 -9.85
N ILE A 110 0.62 -16.02 -10.77
CA ILE A 110 1.73 -15.16 -11.21
C ILE A 110 2.21 -14.28 -10.07
N VAL A 111 1.30 -13.67 -9.31
CA VAL A 111 1.65 -12.84 -8.16
C VAL A 111 2.48 -13.65 -7.15
N LYS A 112 2.04 -14.87 -6.80
CA LYS A 112 2.79 -15.76 -5.89
C LYS A 112 4.13 -16.19 -6.46
N GLN A 113 4.21 -16.55 -7.73
CA GLN A 113 5.48 -16.90 -8.41
C GLN A 113 6.50 -15.76 -8.36
N ARG A 114 6.03 -14.52 -8.29
CA ARG A 114 6.85 -13.29 -8.21
C ARG A 114 7.08 -12.82 -6.78
N GLY A 115 6.76 -13.65 -5.79
CA GLY A 115 6.97 -13.35 -4.36
C GLY A 115 5.95 -12.37 -3.79
N GLY A 116 4.81 -12.16 -4.45
CA GLY A 116 3.77 -11.26 -3.98
C GLY A 116 2.82 -11.88 -2.97
N ILE A 117 1.99 -11.03 -2.40
CA ILE A 117 0.94 -11.31 -1.43
C ILE A 117 -0.38 -11.43 -2.17
N VAL A 118 -1.17 -12.46 -1.86
CA VAL A 118 -2.55 -12.63 -2.35
C VAL A 118 -3.47 -12.70 -1.15
N PHE A 119 -4.50 -11.85 -1.14
CA PHE A 119 -5.55 -11.94 -0.13
C PHE A 119 -6.94 -11.94 -0.76
N GLY A 120 -7.89 -12.56 -0.05
CA GLY A 120 -9.27 -12.65 -0.46
C GLY A 120 -10.19 -11.86 0.45
N THR A 121 -11.21 -11.21 -0.15
CA THR A 121 -12.26 -10.47 0.54
C THR A 121 -13.62 -10.94 0.09
N PRO A 122 -14.53 -11.35 1.00
CA PRO A 122 -15.91 -11.61 0.64
C PRO A 122 -16.70 -10.30 0.52
N TRP A 123 -17.46 -10.16 -0.57
CA TRP A 123 -18.52 -9.15 -0.68
C TRP A 123 -19.78 -9.61 0.04
N SER A 124 -20.01 -10.92 0.07
CA SER A 124 -21.10 -11.55 0.83
C SER A 124 -20.70 -12.96 1.23
N PRO A 125 -21.09 -13.46 2.39
CA PRO A 125 -21.15 -14.89 2.65
C PRO A 125 -22.25 -15.54 1.81
N PRO A 126 -22.34 -16.89 1.78
CA PRO A 126 -23.46 -17.61 1.15
C PRO A 126 -24.83 -17.06 1.56
N GLY A 127 -25.74 -16.96 0.61
CA GLY A 127 -27.04 -16.33 0.85
C GLY A 127 -27.87 -16.99 1.95
N ASP A 128 -27.79 -18.32 2.08
CA ASP A 128 -28.45 -19.09 3.14
C ASP A 128 -27.89 -18.80 4.56
N TYR A 129 -26.73 -18.11 4.65
CA TYR A 129 -26.20 -17.62 5.93
C TYR A 129 -26.75 -16.23 6.30
N LYS A 130 -27.49 -15.58 5.40
CA LYS A 130 -27.95 -14.20 5.56
C LYS A 130 -29.44 -14.10 5.88
N THR A 131 -29.81 -13.00 6.53
CA THR A 131 -31.19 -12.72 6.94
C THR A 131 -32.15 -12.54 5.77
N ASN A 132 -31.66 -12.06 4.61
CA ASN A 132 -32.45 -11.89 3.38
C ASN A 132 -32.39 -13.10 2.44
N GLY A 133 -31.70 -14.18 2.80
CA GLY A 133 -31.61 -15.41 2.02
C GLY A 133 -30.90 -15.30 0.67
N THR A 134 -30.15 -14.22 0.43
CA THR A 134 -29.49 -13.96 -0.85
C THR A 134 -28.10 -13.35 -0.64
N ALA A 135 -27.17 -13.58 -1.60
CA ALA A 135 -25.84 -12.93 -1.57
C ALA A 135 -25.92 -11.42 -1.85
N GLN A 136 -26.95 -10.94 -2.51
CA GLN A 136 -27.15 -9.51 -2.71
C GLN A 136 -27.21 -8.79 -1.36
N GLY A 137 -26.81 -7.52 -1.33
CA GLY A 137 -26.94 -6.66 -0.18
C GLY A 137 -28.41 -6.57 0.21
N GLY A 138 -28.93 -5.46 0.37
CA GLY A 138 -30.32 -5.25 0.75
C GLY A 138 -30.38 -4.54 2.09
N ASN A 139 -31.20 -3.54 2.11
CA ASN A 139 -31.56 -2.80 3.30
C ASN A 139 -33.05 -3.09 3.62
N ALA A 140 -33.43 -2.99 4.86
CA ALA A 140 -34.84 -2.96 5.21
C ALA A 140 -35.50 -1.77 4.49
N ASP A 141 -36.51 -2.03 3.68
CA ASP A 141 -37.25 -1.02 2.96
C ASP A 141 -38.73 -1.03 3.41
N ASP A 142 -39.51 -0.04 2.96
CA ASP A 142 -40.94 0.07 3.24
C ASP A 142 -41.77 -1.07 2.63
N GLN A 143 -41.17 -1.92 1.79
CA GLN A 143 -41.79 -3.10 1.17
C GLN A 143 -41.55 -4.40 1.95
N GLY A 144 -40.88 -4.31 3.12
CA GLY A 144 -40.62 -5.44 4.01
C GLY A 144 -39.44 -6.33 3.64
N ASN A 145 -38.58 -5.89 2.72
CA ASN A 145 -37.30 -6.60 2.47
C ASN A 145 -36.41 -6.56 3.71
N GLN A 146 -35.85 -7.70 4.05
CA GLN A 146 -34.97 -7.80 5.21
C GLN A 146 -33.58 -7.24 4.88
N ARG A 147 -32.97 -6.66 5.88
CA ARG A 147 -31.57 -6.22 5.83
C ARG A 147 -30.67 -7.45 5.62
N GLY A 148 -29.74 -7.35 4.66
CA GLY A 148 -28.82 -8.44 4.33
C GLY A 148 -27.67 -8.54 5.32
N GLU A 149 -27.88 -9.12 6.49
CA GLU A 149 -26.90 -9.32 7.56
C GLU A 149 -26.56 -10.81 7.72
N LEU A 150 -25.36 -11.12 8.23
CA LEU A 150 -25.03 -12.47 8.63
C LEU A 150 -25.91 -12.90 9.82
N ARG A 151 -26.60 -14.01 9.67
CA ARG A 151 -27.46 -14.58 10.72
C ARG A 151 -26.61 -15.08 11.89
N LYS A 152 -27.06 -14.82 13.11
CA LYS A 152 -26.34 -15.21 14.32
C LYS A 152 -26.15 -16.73 14.45
N ASP A 153 -27.13 -17.51 14.00
CA ASP A 153 -27.06 -18.99 13.98
C ASP A 153 -26.14 -19.54 12.88
N CYS A 154 -25.53 -18.65 12.06
CA CYS A 154 -24.55 -18.98 11.04
C CYS A 154 -23.13 -18.48 11.36
N TYR A 155 -22.90 -17.83 12.50
CA TYR A 155 -21.57 -17.31 12.86
C TYR A 155 -20.52 -18.42 12.93
N GLU A 156 -20.86 -19.58 13.47
CA GLU A 156 -19.95 -20.75 13.52
C GLU A 156 -19.63 -21.35 12.15
N LYS A 157 -20.40 -21.02 11.11
CA LYS A 157 -20.18 -21.50 9.73
C LYS A 157 -19.27 -20.59 8.92
N PHE A 158 -19.09 -19.33 9.34
CA PHE A 158 -18.45 -18.30 8.56
C PHE A 158 -16.95 -18.61 8.30
N PHE A 159 -16.16 -18.84 9.34
CA PHE A 159 -14.74 -19.16 9.18
C PHE A 159 -14.48 -20.53 8.55
N PRO A 160 -15.23 -21.59 8.84
CA PRO A 160 -15.20 -22.84 8.07
C PRO A 160 -15.45 -22.65 6.58
N TRP A 161 -16.37 -21.74 6.19
CA TRP A 161 -16.57 -21.38 4.80
C TRP A 161 -15.32 -20.70 4.20
N LEU A 162 -14.70 -19.75 4.89
CA LEU A 162 -13.42 -19.16 4.44
C LEU A 162 -12.32 -20.22 4.31
N ASN A 163 -12.29 -21.22 5.17
CA ASN A 163 -11.35 -22.35 5.04
C ASN A 163 -11.56 -23.15 3.75
N THR A 164 -12.80 -23.27 3.24
CA THR A 164 -13.04 -23.93 1.94
C THR A 164 -12.39 -23.19 0.79
N PHE A 165 -12.39 -21.84 0.83
CA PHE A 165 -11.66 -21.02 -0.14
C PHE A 165 -10.14 -21.24 -0.03
N LEU A 166 -9.59 -21.22 1.18
CA LEU A 166 -8.15 -21.47 1.41
C LEU A 166 -7.74 -22.88 0.92
N GLU A 167 -8.55 -23.88 1.19
CA GLU A 167 -8.32 -25.26 0.75
C GLU A 167 -8.30 -25.36 -0.78
N TRP A 168 -9.31 -24.77 -1.45
CA TRP A 168 -9.39 -24.77 -2.89
C TRP A 168 -8.20 -24.05 -3.53
N MET A 169 -7.84 -22.86 -3.06
CA MET A 169 -6.68 -22.12 -3.55
C MET A 169 -5.38 -22.91 -3.37
N LYS A 170 -5.20 -23.56 -2.22
CA LYS A 170 -4.04 -24.42 -1.94
C LYS A 170 -4.01 -25.63 -2.89
N LYS A 171 -5.13 -26.30 -3.13
CA LYS A 171 -5.24 -27.40 -4.12
C LYS A 171 -4.90 -26.96 -5.54
N LYS A 172 -5.21 -25.71 -5.89
CA LYS A 172 -4.85 -25.10 -7.19
C LYS A 172 -3.43 -24.52 -7.24
N GLY A 173 -2.64 -24.68 -6.17
CA GLY A 173 -1.23 -24.26 -6.09
C GLY A 173 -0.99 -22.80 -5.68
N VAL A 174 -1.96 -22.17 -5.02
CA VAL A 174 -1.84 -20.80 -4.48
C VAL A 174 -2.01 -20.83 -2.96
N ALA A 175 -0.94 -20.51 -2.22
CA ALA A 175 -1.04 -20.21 -0.80
C ALA A 175 -1.52 -18.77 -0.64
N VAL A 176 -2.72 -18.59 -0.10
CA VAL A 176 -3.30 -17.28 0.22
C VAL A 176 -2.66 -16.75 1.49
N ASP A 177 -2.29 -15.47 1.51
CA ASP A 177 -1.55 -14.86 2.61
C ASP A 177 -2.46 -14.19 3.65
N ALA A 178 -3.68 -13.79 3.25
CA ALA A 178 -4.66 -13.23 4.17
C ALA A 178 -6.09 -13.40 3.65
N VAL A 179 -7.05 -13.35 4.56
CA VAL A 179 -8.49 -13.25 4.24
C VAL A 179 -9.10 -12.12 5.05
N SER A 180 -10.04 -11.40 4.45
CA SER A 180 -10.82 -10.37 5.11
C SER A 180 -12.16 -10.91 5.60
N ILE A 181 -12.74 -10.22 6.57
CA ILE A 181 -14.07 -10.57 7.09
C ILE A 181 -15.17 -10.14 6.13
N GLN A 182 -15.13 -8.89 5.63
CA GLN A 182 -16.20 -8.34 4.81
C GLN A 182 -15.78 -7.06 4.09
N ASN A 183 -16.14 -6.96 2.81
CA ASN A 183 -16.13 -5.70 2.06
C ASN A 183 -17.26 -4.78 2.52
N GLU A 184 -16.95 -3.54 2.87
CA GLU A 184 -17.91 -2.45 3.18
C GLU A 184 -19.10 -2.87 4.05
N PRO A 185 -18.85 -3.31 5.29
CA PRO A 185 -19.90 -3.81 6.19
C PRO A 185 -20.90 -2.73 6.59
N ASP A 186 -20.60 -1.48 6.35
CA ASP A 186 -21.35 -0.27 6.68
C ASP A 186 -22.08 0.35 5.48
N TRP A 187 -21.95 -0.25 4.28
CA TRP A 187 -22.52 0.30 3.06
C TRP A 187 -23.54 -0.63 2.41
N TRP A 188 -24.72 -0.10 2.19
CA TRP A 188 -25.80 -0.81 1.48
C TRP A 188 -25.54 -0.81 -0.03
N VAL A 189 -25.74 -1.98 -0.66
CA VAL A 189 -25.57 -2.18 -2.11
C VAL A 189 -26.65 -3.09 -2.67
N SER A 190 -26.98 -2.94 -3.97
CA SER A 190 -27.89 -3.81 -4.69
C SER A 190 -27.24 -5.06 -5.26
N TYR A 191 -25.91 -5.07 -5.33
CA TYR A 191 -25.09 -6.21 -5.73
C TYR A 191 -24.68 -7.04 -4.50
N SER A 192 -23.74 -7.96 -4.66
CA SER A 192 -23.21 -8.79 -3.57
C SER A 192 -22.73 -7.91 -2.40
N GLY A 193 -23.26 -8.13 -1.22
CA GLY A 193 -22.96 -7.33 -0.02
C GLY A 193 -23.54 -7.93 1.26
N CYS A 194 -22.94 -7.63 2.39
CA CYS A 194 -23.41 -8.07 3.69
C CYS A 194 -23.14 -6.97 4.74
N LEU A 195 -24.18 -6.53 5.42
CA LEU A 195 -24.07 -5.53 6.46
C LEU A 195 -23.71 -6.17 7.80
N TYR A 196 -22.86 -5.49 8.54
CA TYR A 196 -22.55 -5.82 9.94
C TYR A 196 -22.61 -4.56 10.77
N THR A 197 -23.16 -4.65 11.96
CA THR A 197 -22.89 -3.64 12.97
C THR A 197 -21.48 -3.86 13.58
N PRO A 198 -20.87 -2.83 14.17
CA PRO A 198 -19.61 -3.00 14.88
C PRO A 198 -19.64 -4.09 15.94
N GLN A 199 -20.78 -4.24 16.66
CA GLN A 199 -20.96 -5.27 17.66
C GLN A 199 -21.06 -6.67 17.05
N GLN A 200 -21.74 -6.83 15.93
CA GLN A 200 -21.82 -8.13 15.21
C GLN A 200 -20.41 -8.56 14.76
N GLN A 201 -19.61 -7.63 14.22
CA GLN A 201 -18.23 -7.92 13.85
C GLN A 201 -17.37 -8.33 15.05
N LEU A 202 -17.48 -7.60 16.18
CA LEU A 202 -16.78 -7.94 17.40
C LEU A 202 -17.16 -9.35 17.90
N ASP A 203 -18.45 -9.66 17.95
CA ASP A 203 -18.96 -10.95 18.42
C ASP A 203 -18.48 -12.09 17.52
N LEU A 204 -18.48 -11.89 16.18
CA LEU A 204 -18.01 -12.85 15.21
C LEU A 204 -16.50 -13.13 15.39
N VAL A 205 -15.69 -12.08 15.48
CA VAL A 205 -14.24 -12.22 15.64
C VAL A 205 -13.88 -12.84 16.97
N LYS A 206 -14.43 -12.30 18.07
CA LYS A 206 -14.11 -12.72 19.42
C LYS A 206 -14.41 -14.20 19.67
N ASN A 207 -15.57 -14.67 19.19
CA ASN A 207 -16.07 -15.99 19.54
C ASN A 207 -15.79 -17.05 18.49
N TYR A 208 -15.53 -16.69 17.22
CA TYR A 208 -15.46 -17.67 16.12
C TYR A 208 -14.20 -17.57 15.27
N ALA A 209 -13.41 -16.49 15.33
CA ALA A 209 -12.23 -16.36 14.46
C ALA A 209 -11.15 -17.41 14.72
N HIS A 210 -11.16 -18.08 15.88
CA HIS A 210 -10.31 -19.24 16.15
C HIS A 210 -10.59 -20.44 15.24
N MET A 211 -11.74 -20.46 14.54
CA MET A 211 -12.09 -21.50 13.57
C MET A 211 -11.46 -21.29 12.20
N LEU A 212 -10.80 -20.15 11.96
CA LEU A 212 -9.91 -19.98 10.82
C LEU A 212 -8.70 -20.92 11.00
N ASP A 213 -8.55 -21.89 10.09
CA ASP A 213 -7.55 -22.96 10.22
C ASP A 213 -6.12 -22.47 9.89
N ARG A 214 -5.50 -21.82 10.84
CA ARG A 214 -4.11 -21.31 10.74
C ARG A 214 -3.06 -22.40 10.88
N ASP A 215 -3.42 -23.59 11.34
CA ASP A 215 -2.52 -24.73 11.46
C ASP A 215 -2.26 -25.36 10.10
N THR A 216 -3.32 -25.57 9.32
CA THR A 216 -3.24 -26.10 7.95
C THR A 216 -2.77 -25.06 6.95
N TYR A 217 -3.21 -23.80 7.09
CA TYR A 217 -2.87 -22.68 6.21
C TYR A 217 -1.89 -21.73 6.92
N LYS A 218 -0.71 -22.25 7.22
CA LYS A 218 0.33 -21.53 7.98
C LYS A 218 0.64 -20.17 7.39
N GLY A 219 0.61 -19.15 8.24
CA GLY A 219 0.89 -17.79 7.85
C GLY A 219 -0.31 -17.02 7.29
N VAL A 220 -1.51 -17.63 7.17
CA VAL A 220 -2.71 -16.89 6.79
C VAL A 220 -3.07 -15.88 7.87
N ARG A 221 -3.24 -14.62 7.47
CA ARG A 221 -3.59 -13.50 8.35
C ARG A 221 -5.08 -13.18 8.23
N LEU A 222 -5.66 -12.68 9.30
CA LEU A 222 -7.04 -12.18 9.30
C LEU A 222 -7.04 -10.66 9.24
N ILE A 223 -7.70 -10.14 8.20
CA ILE A 223 -7.98 -8.73 8.01
C ILE A 223 -9.34 -8.43 8.64
N SER A 224 -9.49 -7.32 9.35
CA SER A 224 -10.77 -6.83 9.84
C SER A 224 -11.76 -6.64 8.66
N ALA A 225 -13.04 -6.41 8.94
CA ALA A 225 -13.90 -5.90 7.90
C ALA A 225 -13.39 -4.53 7.40
N GLU A 226 -13.72 -4.20 6.16
CA GLU A 226 -13.17 -3.09 5.39
C GLU A 226 -14.26 -1.99 5.23
N PRO A 227 -14.52 -1.15 6.27
CA PRO A 227 -15.56 -0.12 6.18
C PRO A 227 -15.22 0.91 5.10
N LEU A 228 -16.27 1.50 4.51
CA LEU A 228 -16.21 2.42 3.37
C LEU A 228 -15.26 3.62 3.60
N GLY A 229 -15.10 4.08 4.84
CA GLY A 229 -14.31 5.25 5.18
C GLY A 229 -13.44 5.09 6.44
N PHE A 230 -12.91 3.91 6.71
CA PHE A 230 -12.13 3.64 7.93
C PHE A 230 -12.86 4.02 9.23
N ASP A 231 -14.19 3.84 9.31
CA ASP A 231 -14.94 4.24 10.49
C ASP A 231 -14.40 3.55 11.76
N PRO A 232 -13.90 4.33 12.75
CA PRO A 232 -13.33 3.80 13.99
C PRO A 232 -14.29 2.92 14.79
N LYS A 233 -15.59 3.03 14.56
CA LYS A 233 -16.59 2.14 15.20
C LYS A 233 -16.33 0.67 14.88
N TYR A 234 -15.71 0.36 13.74
CA TYR A 234 -15.37 -1.01 13.34
C TYR A 234 -14.00 -1.46 13.87
N SER A 235 -13.00 -0.59 13.92
CA SER A 235 -11.65 -0.96 14.38
C SER A 235 -11.50 -0.91 15.91
N ASP A 236 -12.08 0.10 16.56
CA ASP A 236 -11.87 0.35 17.99
C ASP A 236 -12.35 -0.80 18.90
N PRO A 237 -13.56 -1.38 18.70
CA PRO A 237 -14.00 -2.52 19.51
C PRO A 237 -13.07 -3.74 19.36
N LEU A 238 -12.60 -4.03 18.15
CA LEU A 238 -11.67 -5.14 17.91
C LEU A 238 -10.34 -4.93 18.61
N MET A 239 -9.80 -3.72 18.57
CA MET A 239 -8.49 -3.42 19.18
C MET A 239 -8.57 -3.28 20.70
N ASN A 240 -9.71 -2.88 21.23
CA ASN A 240 -9.90 -2.74 22.69
C ASN A 240 -10.24 -4.07 23.38
N ASP A 241 -10.81 -5.06 22.69
CA ASP A 241 -11.02 -6.40 23.22
C ASP A 241 -9.79 -7.29 22.99
N ALA A 242 -9.20 -7.83 24.05
CA ALA A 242 -7.97 -8.61 23.97
C ALA A 242 -8.13 -9.91 23.16
N THR A 243 -9.29 -10.58 23.27
CA THR A 243 -9.55 -11.82 22.54
C THR A 243 -9.69 -11.55 21.04
N ALA A 244 -10.51 -10.57 20.66
CA ALA A 244 -10.68 -10.17 19.26
C ALA A 244 -9.37 -9.66 18.65
N ARG A 245 -8.66 -8.78 19.37
CA ARG A 245 -7.37 -8.22 18.93
C ARG A 245 -6.34 -9.29 18.63
N ASN A 246 -6.29 -10.35 19.40
CA ASN A 246 -5.35 -11.45 19.18
C ASN A 246 -5.66 -12.26 17.91
N GLN A 247 -6.89 -12.20 17.42
CA GLN A 247 -7.29 -12.85 16.16
C GLN A 247 -7.00 -12.00 14.93
N ILE A 248 -7.04 -10.68 15.05
CA ILE A 248 -6.84 -9.75 13.92
C ILE A 248 -5.34 -9.47 13.74
N ASP A 249 -4.87 -9.53 12.50
CA ASP A 249 -3.50 -9.20 12.11
C ASP A 249 -3.40 -7.83 11.43
N ILE A 250 -4.45 -7.45 10.68
CA ILE A 250 -4.48 -6.26 9.86
C ILE A 250 -5.81 -5.54 10.08
N ILE A 251 -5.76 -4.26 10.35
CA ILE A 251 -6.91 -3.36 10.31
C ILE A 251 -7.01 -2.79 8.90
N ALA A 252 -8.19 -2.84 8.30
CA ALA A 252 -8.40 -2.38 6.94
C ALA A 252 -9.59 -1.43 6.81
N GLY A 253 -9.64 -0.73 5.69
CA GLY A 253 -10.76 0.12 5.30
C GLY A 253 -10.51 0.78 3.94
N HIS A 254 -11.52 1.51 3.45
CA HIS A 254 -11.52 2.21 2.18
C HIS A 254 -11.45 3.73 2.37
N LEU A 255 -11.27 4.48 1.29
CA LEU A 255 -11.19 5.94 1.31
C LEU A 255 -12.39 6.64 0.65
N TYR A 256 -13.56 6.02 0.60
CA TYR A 256 -14.73 6.61 -0.04
C TYR A 256 -15.55 7.53 0.86
N GLY A 257 -15.43 7.46 2.17
CA GLY A 257 -16.14 8.30 3.12
C GLY A 257 -15.39 9.58 3.49
N HIS A 258 -16.03 10.50 4.21
CA HIS A 258 -15.41 11.73 4.71
C HIS A 258 -15.39 11.77 6.24
N PRO A 259 -14.28 12.13 6.87
CA PRO A 259 -12.90 12.30 6.37
C PRO A 259 -12.10 10.99 6.51
N PRO A 260 -11.89 10.25 5.45
CA PRO A 260 -11.29 8.92 5.52
C PRO A 260 -9.84 8.90 6.04
N LEU A 261 -9.01 9.85 5.64
CA LEU A 261 -7.60 9.92 6.11
C LEU A 261 -7.48 10.15 7.61
N GLY A 262 -8.35 11.01 8.17
CA GLY A 262 -8.40 11.24 9.61
C GLY A 262 -8.76 9.98 10.40
N ASN A 263 -9.69 9.20 9.89
CA ASN A 263 -10.10 7.92 10.46
C ASN A 263 -8.99 6.87 10.33
N MET A 264 -8.36 6.76 9.15
CA MET A 264 -7.21 5.86 8.93
C MET A 264 -6.08 6.17 9.90
N LYS A 265 -5.74 7.45 10.12
CA LYS A 265 -4.71 7.85 11.08
C LYS A 265 -5.04 7.41 12.50
N LYS A 266 -6.29 7.51 12.93
CA LYS A 266 -6.73 6.99 14.25
C LYS A 266 -6.56 5.48 14.32
N ALA A 267 -7.00 4.74 13.30
CA ALA A 267 -6.83 3.29 13.21
C ALA A 267 -5.34 2.90 13.22
N ALA A 268 -4.48 3.64 12.51
CA ALA A 268 -3.04 3.38 12.47
C ALA A 268 -2.35 3.59 13.82
N VAL A 269 -2.71 4.65 14.55
CA VAL A 269 -2.20 4.90 15.91
C VAL A 269 -2.60 3.77 16.86
N LEU A 270 -3.86 3.32 16.78
CA LEU A 270 -4.37 2.25 17.61
C LEU A 270 -3.73 0.89 17.25
N ALA A 271 -3.61 0.60 15.96
CA ALA A 271 -2.99 -0.63 15.44
C ALA A 271 -1.50 -0.71 15.84
N ALA A 272 -0.75 0.38 15.67
CA ALA A 272 0.66 0.46 16.02
C ALA A 272 0.92 0.16 17.51
N LYS A 273 0.02 0.60 18.40
CA LYS A 273 0.07 0.29 19.84
C LYS A 273 0.13 -1.22 20.12
N TYR A 274 -0.46 -2.02 19.24
CA TYR A 274 -0.56 -3.47 19.38
C TYR A 274 0.24 -4.24 18.34
N GLY A 275 1.11 -3.57 17.58
CA GLY A 275 1.94 -4.20 16.54
C GLY A 275 1.14 -4.76 15.37
N LYS A 276 -0.01 -4.16 15.06
CA LYS A 276 -0.86 -4.56 13.92
C LYS A 276 -0.59 -3.67 12.71
N GLU A 277 -0.82 -4.22 11.51
CA GLU A 277 -0.75 -3.49 10.26
C GLU A 277 -2.05 -2.72 9.98
N VAL A 278 -1.95 -1.69 9.12
CA VAL A 278 -3.11 -0.98 8.59
C VAL A 278 -3.03 -0.96 7.06
N TRP A 279 -4.05 -1.48 6.40
CA TRP A 279 -4.14 -1.51 4.95
C TRP A 279 -5.32 -0.68 4.45
N MET A 280 -5.05 0.20 3.50
CA MET A 280 -6.07 0.79 2.64
C MET A 280 -6.34 -0.20 1.51
N THR A 281 -7.48 -0.86 1.56
CA THR A 281 -7.74 -2.04 0.72
C THR A 281 -8.55 -1.76 -0.53
N GLU A 282 -9.10 -0.54 -0.64
CA GLU A 282 -9.79 -0.11 -1.85
C GLU A 282 -9.95 1.41 -1.92
N HIS A 283 -9.55 2.00 -3.03
CA HIS A 283 -9.98 3.33 -3.45
C HIS A 283 -9.74 3.54 -4.94
N SER A 284 -10.63 4.26 -5.60
CA SER A 284 -10.48 4.80 -6.94
C SER A 284 -10.58 6.33 -6.90
N VAL A 285 -9.51 6.99 -7.26
CA VAL A 285 -9.41 8.48 -7.18
C VAL A 285 -10.13 9.19 -8.31
N THR A 286 -10.74 8.47 -9.25
CA THR A 286 -11.32 9.05 -10.46
C THR A 286 -12.82 8.76 -10.56
N ASP A 287 -13.61 9.82 -10.57
CA ASP A 287 -15.07 9.73 -10.79
C ASP A 287 -15.45 9.72 -12.27
N ASN A 288 -14.57 10.21 -13.15
CA ASN A 288 -14.85 10.28 -14.59
C ASN A 288 -14.21 9.12 -15.34
N ILE A 289 -15.03 8.21 -15.85
CA ILE A 289 -14.62 7.03 -16.61
C ILE A 289 -14.49 7.28 -18.14
N ASP A 290 -14.94 8.45 -18.61
CA ASP A 290 -15.06 8.73 -20.06
C ASP A 290 -13.76 9.30 -20.67
N ARG A 291 -12.80 9.73 -19.86
CA ARG A 291 -11.54 10.31 -20.31
C ARG A 291 -10.37 9.88 -19.45
N LEU A 292 -9.15 9.92 -20.00
CA LEU A 292 -7.93 9.79 -19.20
C LEU A 292 -7.85 10.92 -18.15
N PRO A 293 -7.49 10.59 -16.90
CA PRO A 293 -7.16 11.59 -15.92
C PRO A 293 -6.06 12.52 -16.44
N ASN A 294 -6.26 13.83 -16.28
CA ASN A 294 -5.23 14.80 -16.59
C ASN A 294 -4.09 14.76 -15.54
N TRP A 295 -3.00 15.50 -15.80
CA TRP A 295 -1.84 15.45 -14.89
C TRP A 295 -2.14 15.96 -13.46
N HIS A 296 -3.05 16.90 -13.30
CA HIS A 296 -3.47 17.35 -11.97
C HIS A 296 -4.16 16.22 -11.18
N GLU A 297 -5.04 15.46 -11.83
CA GLU A 297 -5.68 14.29 -11.22
C GLU A 297 -4.70 13.16 -10.91
N GLN A 298 -3.58 13.08 -11.63
CA GLN A 298 -2.48 12.17 -11.30
C GLN A 298 -1.71 12.63 -10.06
N LEU A 299 -1.53 13.95 -9.90
CA LEU A 299 -0.91 14.49 -8.69
C LEU A 299 -1.80 14.29 -7.46
N ILE A 300 -3.12 14.44 -7.57
CA ILE A 300 -4.07 14.10 -6.48
C ILE A 300 -3.89 12.64 -6.05
N PHE A 301 -3.71 11.71 -7.00
CA PHE A 301 -3.43 10.33 -6.66
C PHE A 301 -2.08 10.14 -5.98
N ALA A 302 -1.06 10.89 -6.38
CA ALA A 302 0.25 10.86 -5.71
C ALA A 302 0.17 11.42 -4.27
N GLU A 303 -0.59 12.51 -4.08
CA GLU A 303 -0.86 13.10 -2.76
C GLU A 303 -1.57 12.09 -1.86
N GLU A 304 -2.61 11.39 -2.34
CA GLU A 304 -3.30 10.34 -1.58
C GLU A 304 -2.36 9.21 -1.14
N LEU A 305 -1.51 8.71 -2.05
CA LEU A 305 -0.51 7.69 -1.71
C LEU A 305 0.43 8.19 -0.60
N ASN A 306 0.90 9.42 -0.72
CA ASN A 306 1.80 10.03 0.26
C ASN A 306 1.11 10.24 1.62
N GLU A 307 -0.10 10.76 1.61
CA GLU A 307 -0.89 10.99 2.82
C GLU A 307 -1.24 9.68 3.54
N CYS A 308 -1.57 8.61 2.80
CA CYS A 308 -1.77 7.27 3.37
C CYS A 308 -0.52 6.79 4.11
N MET A 309 0.65 6.94 3.50
CA MET A 309 1.92 6.57 4.14
C MET A 309 2.19 7.43 5.37
N LEU A 310 1.95 8.74 5.31
CA LEU A 310 2.10 9.66 6.45
C LEU A 310 1.10 9.36 7.57
N ALA A 311 -0.10 8.87 7.25
CA ALA A 311 -1.10 8.44 8.22
C ALA A 311 -0.72 7.13 8.95
N GLY A 312 0.27 6.38 8.47
CA GLY A 312 0.70 5.12 9.09
C GLY A 312 0.23 3.86 8.37
N CYS A 313 -0.34 3.99 7.18
CA CYS A 313 -0.72 2.86 6.33
C CYS A 313 0.51 2.03 5.96
N THR A 314 0.38 0.70 5.99
CA THR A 314 1.44 -0.24 5.62
C THR A 314 1.20 -0.92 4.28
N GLY A 315 -0.05 -0.98 3.82
CA GLY A 315 -0.43 -1.54 2.52
C GLY A 315 -1.48 -0.68 1.83
N TYR A 316 -1.29 -0.41 0.53
CA TYR A 316 -2.23 0.37 -0.28
C TYR A 316 -2.66 -0.44 -1.50
N ILE A 317 -3.97 -0.66 -1.68
CA ILE A 317 -4.55 -1.44 -2.77
C ILE A 317 -5.54 -0.58 -3.57
N TYR A 318 -5.20 -0.35 -4.85
CA TYR A 318 -6.00 0.47 -5.75
C TYR A 318 -7.16 -0.31 -6.36
N TRP A 319 -8.27 0.33 -6.58
CA TRP A 319 -9.45 -0.17 -7.27
C TRP A 319 -9.57 0.45 -8.66
N TYR A 320 -9.20 -0.21 -9.76
CA TYR A 320 -8.86 -1.60 -10.07
C TYR A 320 -7.43 -1.78 -10.63
N MET A 321 -7.09 -3.06 -10.97
CA MET A 321 -5.89 -3.38 -11.74
C MET A 321 -5.98 -2.90 -13.20
N ARG A 322 -7.14 -3.02 -13.84
CA ARG A 322 -7.41 -2.80 -15.25
C ARG A 322 -8.77 -2.12 -15.45
N ALA A 323 -8.96 -1.38 -16.53
CA ALA A 323 -10.15 -0.57 -16.87
C ALA A 323 -10.36 0.67 -15.97
N HIS A 324 -11.32 1.52 -16.33
CA HIS A 324 -11.71 2.71 -15.59
C HIS A 324 -10.53 3.56 -15.10
N TRP A 325 -9.53 3.79 -16.01
CA TRP A 325 -8.33 4.60 -15.71
C TRP A 325 -7.44 4.02 -14.60
N ALA A 326 -7.48 2.70 -14.48
CA ALA A 326 -6.60 1.92 -13.64
C ALA A 326 -5.15 1.91 -14.17
N PHE A 327 -4.42 0.83 -13.94
CA PHE A 327 -3.01 0.72 -14.29
C PHE A 327 -2.76 0.19 -15.70
N VAL A 328 -3.68 -0.63 -16.21
CA VAL A 328 -3.56 -1.26 -17.54
C VAL A 328 -4.84 -1.06 -18.35
N GLY A 329 -4.68 -0.68 -19.60
CA GLY A 329 -5.81 -0.49 -20.51
C GLY A 329 -6.41 -1.81 -21.02
N THR A 330 -7.72 -1.83 -21.23
CA THR A 330 -8.44 -2.96 -21.83
C THR A 330 -8.39 -2.97 -23.36
N GLY A 331 -8.23 -1.80 -23.96
CA GLY A 331 -8.37 -1.59 -25.41
C GLY A 331 -9.82 -1.45 -25.88
N GLU A 332 -10.78 -1.52 -24.96
CA GLU A 332 -12.20 -1.29 -25.25
C GLU A 332 -12.51 0.20 -25.05
N ALA A 333 -13.11 0.82 -26.09
CA ALA A 333 -13.46 2.25 -26.06
C ALA A 333 -14.39 2.61 -24.88
N LYS A 334 -15.21 1.67 -24.44
CA LYS A 334 -16.12 1.82 -23.28
C LYS A 334 -15.37 2.05 -21.96
N TYR A 335 -14.19 1.43 -21.79
CA TYR A 335 -13.44 1.47 -20.53
C TYR A 335 -12.15 2.29 -20.62
N ASN A 336 -11.57 2.39 -21.81
CA ASN A 336 -10.36 3.16 -22.06
C ASN A 336 -10.33 3.57 -23.55
N PRO A 337 -10.53 4.82 -23.90
CA PRO A 337 -10.43 5.27 -25.28
C PRO A 337 -9.03 5.06 -25.88
N GLY A 338 -9.01 4.69 -27.15
CA GLY A 338 -7.77 4.48 -27.89
C GLY A 338 -7.22 3.05 -27.80
N ASN A 339 -6.10 2.82 -28.48
CA ASN A 339 -5.44 1.51 -28.53
C ASN A 339 -4.55 1.29 -27.28
N THR A 340 -5.21 1.00 -26.15
CA THR A 340 -4.54 0.85 -24.84
C THR A 340 -4.45 -0.59 -24.34
N LYS A 341 -4.94 -1.57 -25.12
CA LYS A 341 -4.93 -2.98 -24.69
C LYS A 341 -3.55 -3.42 -24.20
N ASN A 342 -3.52 -3.90 -22.96
CA ASN A 342 -2.32 -4.35 -22.28
C ASN A 342 -1.17 -3.32 -22.27
N LYS A 343 -1.49 -2.02 -22.31
CA LYS A 343 -0.52 -0.94 -22.10
C LYS A 343 -0.63 -0.39 -20.70
N LEU A 344 0.50 -0.06 -20.10
CA LEU A 344 0.54 0.69 -18.86
C LEU A 344 -0.01 2.11 -19.07
N LEU A 345 -0.89 2.54 -18.19
CA LEU A 345 -1.47 3.87 -18.17
C LEU A 345 -0.68 4.80 -17.23
N PRO A 346 -0.79 6.13 -17.35
CA PRO A 346 -0.05 7.08 -16.52
C PRO A 346 -0.15 6.81 -15.02
N ARG A 347 -1.32 6.39 -14.53
CA ARG A 347 -1.54 6.06 -13.11
C ARG A 347 -0.63 4.93 -12.60
N ALA A 348 -0.30 3.95 -13.45
CA ALA A 348 0.65 2.90 -13.09
C ALA A 348 2.04 3.46 -12.79
N TYR A 349 2.49 4.44 -13.56
CA TYR A 349 3.78 5.09 -13.34
C TYR A 349 3.79 5.97 -12.09
N VAL A 350 2.68 6.67 -11.80
CA VAL A 350 2.52 7.38 -10.52
C VAL A 350 2.63 6.41 -9.35
N MET A 351 1.92 5.27 -9.41
CA MET A 351 2.03 4.21 -8.42
C MET A 351 3.48 3.70 -8.29
N SER A 352 4.23 3.60 -9.39
CA SER A 352 5.58 3.03 -9.38
C SER A 352 6.60 3.86 -8.62
N HIS A 353 6.41 5.17 -8.49
CA HIS A 353 7.23 6.02 -7.61
C HIS A 353 7.24 5.48 -6.17
N PHE A 354 6.10 4.95 -5.72
CA PHE A 354 5.96 4.34 -4.40
C PHE A 354 6.24 2.84 -4.44
N SER A 355 5.50 2.08 -5.23
CA SER A 355 5.49 0.61 -5.15
C SER A 355 6.86 -0.01 -5.43
N LYS A 356 7.63 0.55 -6.36
CA LYS A 356 8.94 0.01 -6.73
C LYS A 356 10.03 0.34 -5.72
N HIS A 357 9.94 1.50 -5.09
CA HIS A 357 11.01 2.02 -4.25
C HIS A 357 10.70 1.95 -2.75
N VAL A 358 9.44 2.21 -2.37
CA VAL A 358 9.03 2.31 -0.96
C VAL A 358 8.61 0.95 -0.35
N THR A 359 8.20 -0.04 -1.16
CA THR A 359 7.88 -1.39 -0.66
C THR A 359 9.04 -1.98 0.15
N GLY A 360 8.77 -2.41 1.37
CA GLY A 360 9.76 -3.00 2.29
C GLY A 360 10.67 -1.98 2.97
N SER A 361 10.41 -0.68 2.84
CA SER A 361 11.15 0.38 3.52
C SER A 361 10.50 0.76 4.86
N THR A 362 11.26 1.39 5.74
CA THR A 362 10.76 2.01 6.97
C THR A 362 10.60 3.51 6.73
N ARG A 363 9.42 4.07 7.04
CA ARG A 363 9.18 5.50 6.93
C ARG A 363 9.95 6.28 8.00
N LEU A 364 10.55 7.39 7.58
CA LEU A 364 11.29 8.33 8.43
C LEU A 364 10.47 9.59 8.72
N GLY A 365 10.89 10.35 9.75
CA GLY A 365 10.29 11.64 10.05
C GLY A 365 10.72 12.71 9.04
N THR A 366 9.78 13.56 8.63
CA THR A 366 10.04 14.71 7.76
C THR A 366 9.45 15.97 8.34
N LYS A 367 10.15 17.11 8.12
CA LYS A 367 9.66 18.46 8.44
C LYS A 367 10.01 19.39 7.28
N ALA A 368 9.02 20.03 6.70
CA ALA A 368 9.23 21.03 5.64
C ALA A 368 9.19 22.47 6.21
N SER A 369 9.82 23.40 5.49
CA SER A 369 9.77 24.84 5.78
C SER A 369 8.44 25.49 5.37
N VAL A 370 7.57 24.74 4.68
CA VAL A 370 6.23 25.14 4.23
C VAL A 370 5.19 24.19 4.80
N SER A 371 3.91 24.56 4.72
CA SER A 371 2.80 23.67 5.09
C SER A 371 2.78 22.44 4.20
N THR A 372 2.50 21.28 4.80
CA THR A 372 2.32 19.99 4.14
C THR A 372 1.02 19.35 4.62
N GLY A 373 0.52 18.37 3.86
CA GLY A 373 -0.72 17.65 4.15
C GLY A 373 -1.89 18.12 3.31
N THR A 374 -3.07 17.62 3.60
CA THR A 374 -4.28 17.81 2.79
C THR A 374 -4.51 19.28 2.40
N ASN A 375 -4.67 19.53 1.10
CA ASN A 375 -4.80 20.85 0.47
C ASN A 375 -3.54 21.72 0.50
N SER A 376 -2.38 21.19 0.81
CA SER A 376 -1.11 21.91 0.68
C SER A 376 -0.57 21.78 -0.74
N ALA A 377 0.13 22.82 -1.22
CA ALA A 377 0.73 22.80 -2.55
C ALA A 377 2.03 21.98 -2.63
N PHE A 378 2.53 21.51 -1.50
CA PHE A 378 3.74 20.70 -1.38
C PHE A 378 3.56 19.59 -0.35
N GLU A 379 3.96 18.38 -0.73
CA GLU A 379 3.99 17.24 0.17
C GLU A 379 5.32 16.49 0.09
N THR A 380 5.69 15.83 1.19
CA THR A 380 6.93 15.08 1.27
C THR A 380 6.84 13.97 2.29
N SER A 381 7.52 12.87 1.99
CA SER A 381 7.80 11.77 2.91
C SER A 381 9.19 11.20 2.67
N ALA A 382 9.75 10.49 3.64
CA ALA A 382 11.06 9.88 3.50
C ALA A 382 11.08 8.45 4.06
N TYR A 383 11.97 7.65 3.50
CA TYR A 383 12.05 6.22 3.82
C TYR A 383 13.51 5.74 3.80
N ILE A 384 13.78 4.69 4.56
CA ILE A 384 15.05 3.99 4.54
C ILE A 384 14.85 2.51 4.20
N LYS A 385 15.68 1.98 3.31
CA LYS A 385 15.67 0.58 2.90
C LYS A 385 17.10 0.09 2.66
N GLY A 386 17.63 -0.69 3.60
CA GLY A 386 19.04 -1.03 3.55
C GLY A 386 19.90 0.24 3.51
N ASP A 387 20.77 0.34 2.52
CA ASP A 387 21.65 1.49 2.31
C ASP A 387 21.02 2.64 1.49
N SER A 388 19.74 2.56 1.21
CA SER A 388 19.05 3.56 0.40
C SER A 388 18.19 4.48 1.27
N LEU A 389 18.38 5.77 1.12
CA LEU A 389 17.49 6.81 1.66
C LEU A 389 16.64 7.35 0.50
N ILE A 390 15.33 7.33 0.67
CA ILE A 390 14.36 7.71 -0.36
C ILE A 390 13.58 8.91 0.15
N VAL A 391 13.50 9.99 -0.66
CA VAL A 391 12.70 11.17 -0.35
C VAL A 391 11.69 11.35 -1.48
N MET A 392 10.41 11.39 -1.13
CA MET A 392 9.32 11.74 -2.01
C MET A 392 9.02 13.23 -1.90
N ALA A 393 8.79 13.90 -3.01
CA ALA A 393 8.32 15.27 -3.04
C ALA A 393 7.28 15.46 -4.15
N ILE A 394 6.13 15.99 -3.78
CA ILE A 394 5.02 16.31 -4.68
C ILE A 394 4.85 17.82 -4.66
N ASP A 395 4.96 18.46 -5.82
CA ASP A 395 4.76 19.89 -5.99
C ASP A 395 3.60 20.13 -6.97
N THR A 396 2.54 20.76 -6.49
CA THR A 396 1.39 21.16 -7.31
C THR A 396 1.42 22.63 -7.72
N THR A 397 2.46 23.37 -7.33
CA THR A 397 2.63 24.78 -7.72
C THR A 397 2.91 24.94 -9.22
N LYS A 398 2.74 26.16 -9.72
CA LYS A 398 3.02 26.50 -11.13
C LYS A 398 4.47 26.92 -11.39
N ASN A 399 5.28 27.04 -10.33
CA ASN A 399 6.65 27.55 -10.42
C ASN A 399 7.64 26.46 -10.05
N ALA A 400 8.71 26.35 -10.81
CA ALA A 400 9.83 25.49 -10.42
C ALA A 400 10.56 26.09 -9.20
N LEU A 401 10.93 25.23 -8.26
CA LEU A 401 11.57 25.56 -6.99
C LEU A 401 12.88 24.78 -6.85
N ASP A 402 13.66 25.12 -5.86
CA ASP A 402 14.74 24.29 -5.34
C ASP A 402 14.29 23.58 -4.06
N LEU A 403 14.67 22.32 -3.92
CA LEU A 403 14.46 21.54 -2.70
C LEU A 403 15.80 21.37 -1.97
N LYS A 404 15.96 22.07 -0.84
CA LYS A 404 17.08 21.84 0.05
C LYS A 404 16.74 20.68 0.98
N LEU A 405 17.58 19.64 0.98
CA LEU A 405 17.46 18.46 1.82
C LEU A 405 18.50 18.47 2.93
N ASN A 406 18.04 18.37 4.18
CA ASN A 406 18.87 18.08 5.34
C ASN A 406 18.60 16.62 5.73
N LEU A 407 19.57 15.73 5.54
CA LEU A 407 19.43 14.30 5.68
C LEU A 407 20.04 13.81 7.00
N PRO A 408 19.52 12.69 7.58
CA PRO A 408 20.09 12.14 8.81
C PRO A 408 21.45 11.46 8.59
N TYR A 409 21.79 11.11 7.35
CA TYR A 409 23.01 10.41 6.96
C TYR A 409 23.71 11.12 5.81
N LYS A 410 25.03 11.02 5.72
CA LYS A 410 25.76 11.41 4.51
C LYS A 410 25.43 10.44 3.37
N VAL A 411 25.23 11.00 2.20
CA VAL A 411 24.96 10.27 0.96
C VAL A 411 26.04 10.53 -0.07
N LYS A 412 26.38 9.53 -0.88
CA LYS A 412 27.53 9.55 -1.82
C LYS A 412 27.14 9.50 -3.30
N SER A 413 25.90 9.18 -3.58
CA SER A 413 25.34 9.18 -4.93
C SER A 413 23.82 9.26 -4.85
N GLY A 414 23.18 9.66 -5.95
CA GLY A 414 21.73 9.71 -6.00
C GLY A 414 21.16 9.54 -7.39
N THR A 415 19.88 9.21 -7.44
CA THR A 415 19.04 9.16 -8.65
C THR A 415 17.76 9.92 -8.38
N HIS A 416 17.35 10.74 -9.32
CA HIS A 416 16.08 11.45 -9.31
C HIS A 416 15.14 10.82 -10.34
N LEU A 417 14.02 10.27 -9.88
CA LEU A 417 12.90 9.91 -10.74
C LEU A 417 11.94 11.08 -10.79
N LEU A 418 11.62 11.53 -11.99
CA LEU A 418 10.77 12.69 -12.24
C LEU A 418 9.58 12.33 -13.12
N SER A 419 8.39 12.76 -12.73
CA SER A 419 7.19 12.80 -13.57
C SER A 419 6.58 14.20 -13.55
N THR A 420 6.29 14.76 -14.74
CA THR A 420 5.76 16.13 -14.90
C THR A 420 4.51 16.23 -15.77
N SER A 421 4.17 15.16 -16.49
CA SER A 421 2.98 15.06 -17.32
C SER A 421 2.64 13.59 -17.60
N ASN A 422 1.49 13.34 -18.22
CA ASN A 422 1.12 11.99 -18.68
C ASN A 422 2.07 11.41 -19.74
N GLU A 423 2.85 12.25 -20.41
CA GLU A 423 3.83 11.87 -21.45
C GLU A 423 5.26 11.82 -20.89
N SER A 424 5.52 12.47 -19.76
CA SER A 424 6.84 12.53 -19.11
C SER A 424 6.79 11.89 -17.73
N LEU A 425 6.93 10.55 -17.71
CA LEU A 425 6.74 9.71 -16.54
C LEU A 425 8.04 8.97 -16.19
N CYS A 426 8.38 8.95 -14.90
CA CYS A 426 9.52 8.22 -14.34
C CYS A 426 10.83 8.45 -15.10
N GLN A 427 11.13 9.72 -15.45
CA GLN A 427 12.39 10.09 -16.10
C GLN A 427 13.52 9.98 -15.06
N GLU A 428 14.47 9.09 -15.30
CA GLU A 428 15.63 8.91 -14.42
C GLU A 428 16.74 9.90 -14.77
N GLN A 429 17.26 10.58 -13.74
CA GLN A 429 18.35 11.51 -13.85
C GLN A 429 19.36 11.27 -12.71
N PRO A 430 20.68 11.25 -12.97
CA PRO A 430 21.66 11.15 -11.91
C PRO A 430 21.65 12.43 -11.06
N ILE A 431 21.97 12.28 -9.77
CA ILE A 431 22.28 13.40 -8.87
C ILE A 431 23.77 13.31 -8.59
N ASP A 432 24.51 14.30 -9.09
CA ASP A 432 25.95 14.36 -8.88
C ASP A 432 26.27 14.80 -7.46
N ILE A 433 27.02 13.98 -6.73
CA ILE A 433 27.49 14.24 -5.37
C ILE A 433 29.01 14.05 -5.38
N SER A 434 29.75 15.15 -5.41
CA SER A 434 31.21 15.13 -5.51
C SER A 434 31.88 14.58 -4.23
N GLU A 435 31.32 14.88 -3.07
CA GLU A 435 31.77 14.43 -1.77
C GLU A 435 30.59 14.03 -0.88
N PRO A 436 30.72 12.99 -0.04
CA PRO A 436 29.65 12.56 0.83
C PRO A 436 29.11 13.71 1.70
N THR A 437 27.82 13.99 1.57
CA THR A 437 27.15 15.11 2.25
C THR A 437 25.80 14.69 2.82
N ASN A 438 25.37 15.36 3.88
CA ASN A 438 24.02 15.27 4.42
C ASN A 438 23.17 16.53 4.14
N GLU A 439 23.73 17.51 3.43
CA GLU A 439 23.00 18.66 2.93
C GLU A 439 23.21 18.77 1.42
N LEU A 440 22.10 18.84 0.66
CA LEU A 440 22.14 19.05 -0.77
C LEU A 440 20.92 19.79 -1.27
N THR A 441 21.05 20.43 -2.42
CA THR A 441 19.93 21.09 -3.10
C THR A 441 19.67 20.38 -4.42
N VAL A 442 18.43 19.98 -4.64
CA VAL A 442 17.99 19.29 -5.86
C VAL A 442 16.87 20.07 -6.54
N PRO A 443 16.68 19.91 -7.87
CA PRO A 443 15.57 20.53 -8.58
C PRO A 443 14.22 20.02 -8.07
N LEU A 444 13.24 20.93 -7.96
CA LEU A 444 11.84 20.63 -7.76
C LEU A 444 11.02 21.31 -8.87
N PRO A 445 10.79 20.61 -10.01
CA PRO A 445 10.02 21.18 -11.11
C PRO A 445 8.57 21.45 -10.72
N ALA A 446 7.96 22.46 -11.35
CA ALA A 446 6.55 22.78 -11.17
C ALA A 446 5.65 21.58 -11.53
N ARG A 447 4.58 21.39 -10.78
CA ARG A 447 3.57 20.33 -11.01
C ARG A 447 4.21 18.96 -11.23
N SER A 448 5.02 18.51 -10.27
CA SER A 448 5.83 17.32 -10.41
C SER A 448 5.67 16.33 -9.27
N LEU A 449 5.87 15.06 -9.62
CA LEU A 449 6.10 13.97 -8.67
C LEU A 449 7.56 13.56 -8.75
N ASN A 450 8.25 13.60 -7.62
CA ASN A 450 9.68 13.40 -7.50
C ASN A 450 9.97 12.28 -6.51
N THR A 451 10.87 11.37 -6.88
CA THR A 451 11.48 10.39 -5.98
C THR A 451 12.99 10.54 -6.05
N TYR A 452 13.59 11.01 -4.98
CA TYR A 452 15.04 11.10 -4.84
C TYR A 452 15.53 9.88 -4.07
N ILE A 453 16.41 9.11 -4.68
CA ILE A 453 16.96 7.87 -4.11
C ILE A 453 18.44 8.09 -3.91
N PHE A 454 18.89 8.04 -2.67
CA PHE A 454 20.29 8.27 -2.31
C PHE A 454 20.91 7.01 -1.74
N MET A 455 22.18 6.78 -2.07
CA MET A 455 23.00 5.76 -1.42
C MET A 455 23.72 6.36 -0.22
N ILE A 456 23.45 5.81 0.96
CA ILE A 456 24.11 6.20 2.21
C ILE A 456 25.59 5.86 2.15
N ASP A 457 26.43 6.77 2.61
CA ASP A 457 27.85 6.52 2.79
C ASP A 457 28.09 5.75 4.09
N GLN A 458 28.38 4.47 3.97
CA GLN A 458 28.61 3.57 5.12
C GLN A 458 29.80 3.98 5.98
N GLY A 459 30.79 4.67 5.41
CA GLY A 459 31.91 5.21 6.16
C GLY A 459 31.49 6.25 7.21
N SER A 460 30.39 6.98 6.94
CA SER A 460 29.85 7.95 7.89
C SER A 460 29.13 7.32 9.08
N LEU A 461 28.51 6.15 8.89
CA LEU A 461 27.88 5.39 9.97
C LEU A 461 28.91 4.78 10.94
N ALA A 462 30.02 4.28 10.42
CA ALA A 462 31.09 3.72 11.23
C ALA A 462 31.78 4.79 12.12
N ILE A 463 31.85 6.05 11.63
CA ILE A 463 32.43 7.16 12.42
C ILE A 463 31.48 7.58 13.55
N GLU A 464 30.16 7.56 13.36
CA GLU A 464 29.21 7.86 14.43
C GLU A 464 29.18 6.75 15.49
N GLU A 465 29.25 5.49 15.10
CA GLU A 465 29.41 4.38 16.06
C GLU A 465 30.69 4.49 16.86
N HIS A 466 31.81 4.87 16.23
CA HIS A 466 33.07 5.12 16.94
C HIS A 466 33.05 6.40 17.80
N ARG A 467 32.36 7.47 17.38
CA ARG A 467 32.18 8.67 18.21
C ARG A 467 31.29 8.41 19.40
N SER A 468 30.20 7.65 19.23
CA SER A 468 29.33 7.28 20.35
C SER A 468 30.02 6.33 21.35
N ALA A 469 30.95 5.49 20.89
CA ALA A 469 31.76 4.65 21.77
C ALA A 469 32.86 5.43 22.51
N ALA A 470 33.40 6.51 21.90
CA ALA A 470 34.44 7.35 22.53
C ALA A 470 33.87 8.40 23.53
N ASP A 471 32.60 8.79 23.36
CA ASP A 471 31.90 9.76 24.24
C ASP A 471 30.96 9.10 25.26
N ALA A 472 31.06 7.78 25.43
CA ALA A 472 30.22 6.97 26.29
C ALA A 472 30.43 7.29 27.79
N GLY A 473 29.91 8.43 28.21
CA GLY A 473 29.63 8.68 29.62
C GLY A 473 28.70 7.61 30.17
N LYS A 474 29.00 7.07 31.34
CA LYS A 474 28.33 6.04 32.16
C LYS A 474 27.06 5.41 31.57
N LYS A 475 27.23 4.29 30.90
CA LYS A 475 26.12 3.41 30.51
C LYS A 475 25.52 2.74 31.72
N THR A 476 24.21 2.65 31.80
CA THR A 476 23.48 1.97 32.84
C THR A 476 22.71 0.80 32.20
N TYR A 477 22.83 -0.38 32.81
CA TYR A 477 22.19 -1.59 32.32
C TYR A 477 21.04 -2.02 33.21
N TYR A 478 19.99 -2.55 32.57
CA TYR A 478 18.80 -3.07 33.23
C TYR A 478 18.45 -4.44 32.70
N ASP A 479 17.86 -5.30 33.50
CA ASP A 479 17.24 -6.53 33.05
C ASP A 479 15.93 -6.23 32.27
N LEU A 480 15.35 -7.24 31.65
CA LEU A 480 14.12 -7.08 30.84
C LEU A 480 12.89 -6.71 31.67
N SER A 481 12.99 -6.78 33.01
CA SER A 481 11.96 -6.32 33.95
C SER A 481 12.15 -4.85 34.40
N GLY A 482 13.22 -4.20 33.92
CA GLY A 482 13.55 -2.81 34.24
C GLY A 482 14.37 -2.61 35.50
N ARG A 483 14.89 -3.69 36.15
CA ARG A 483 15.75 -3.59 37.34
C ARG A 483 17.19 -3.32 36.90
N ARG A 484 17.84 -2.35 37.55
CA ARG A 484 19.23 -1.97 37.26
C ARG A 484 20.22 -3.11 37.61
N LEU A 485 21.11 -3.39 36.66
CA LEU A 485 22.17 -4.40 36.80
C LEU A 485 23.50 -3.73 37.18
N GLN A 486 24.20 -4.29 38.17
CA GLN A 486 25.55 -3.86 38.53
C GLN A 486 26.64 -4.58 37.69
N SER A 487 26.35 -5.82 37.27
CA SER A 487 27.21 -6.63 36.39
C SER A 487 26.33 -7.19 35.28
N PRO A 488 26.22 -6.48 34.15
CA PRO A 488 25.36 -6.92 33.06
C PRO A 488 25.95 -8.15 32.37
N ARG A 489 25.12 -9.19 32.16
CA ARG A 489 25.41 -10.40 31.37
C ARG A 489 24.18 -10.86 30.62
N GLY A 490 24.39 -11.47 29.47
CA GLY A 490 23.28 -11.94 28.63
C GLY A 490 22.49 -10.80 28.03
N LEU A 491 21.19 -11.02 27.75
CA LEU A 491 20.31 -10.03 27.16
C LEU A 491 19.86 -9.00 28.19
N CYS A 492 20.24 -7.72 27.98
CA CYS A 492 19.88 -6.62 28.86
C CYS A 492 19.50 -5.36 28.06
N ILE A 493 18.97 -4.35 28.75
CA ILE A 493 18.67 -3.02 28.21
C ILE A 493 19.80 -2.09 28.62
N GLU A 494 20.54 -1.59 27.65
CA GLU A 494 21.54 -0.53 27.83
C GLU A 494 20.82 0.83 27.72
N ARG A 495 21.03 1.71 28.70
CA ARG A 495 20.56 3.09 28.70
C ARG A 495 21.75 4.05 28.66
N SER A 496 21.78 4.91 27.67
CA SER A 496 22.79 5.96 27.51
C SER A 496 22.47 7.20 28.31
N ALA A 497 23.47 8.08 28.50
CA ALA A 497 23.31 9.33 29.26
C ALA A 497 22.31 10.32 28.64
N ASP A 498 22.07 10.25 27.32
CA ASP A 498 21.08 11.02 26.58
C ASP A 498 19.63 10.53 26.77
N GLY A 499 19.42 9.45 27.56
CA GLY A 499 18.11 8.85 27.81
C GLY A 499 17.69 7.79 26.78
N SER A 500 18.44 7.59 25.71
CA SER A 500 18.19 6.52 24.75
C SER A 500 18.40 5.13 25.37
N SER A 501 17.65 4.13 24.90
CA SER A 501 17.73 2.77 25.43
C SER A 501 17.70 1.76 24.28
N ARG A 502 18.55 0.72 24.35
CA ARG A 502 18.58 -0.37 23.37
C ARG A 502 18.75 -1.73 24.06
N LYS A 503 18.31 -2.79 23.41
CA LYS A 503 18.61 -4.16 23.83
C LYS A 503 20.02 -4.53 23.37
N VAL A 504 20.82 -5.04 24.28
CA VAL A 504 22.20 -5.51 24.02
C VAL A 504 22.39 -6.89 24.64
N TYR A 505 23.23 -7.70 24.02
CA TYR A 505 23.69 -8.96 24.59
C TYR A 505 25.16 -8.76 25.00
N ILE A 506 25.49 -9.11 26.25
CA ILE A 506 26.82 -8.96 26.81
C ILE A 506 27.35 -10.35 27.11
N ASP A 507 28.42 -10.72 26.40
CA ASP A 507 29.15 -11.96 26.63
C ASP A 507 29.91 -11.90 27.96
N ASP A 508 30.25 -13.07 28.51
CA ASP A 508 30.99 -13.20 29.78
C ASP A 508 32.43 -12.65 29.73
#